data_a81d81c10122c129946170f6eb2dd3bf
#
_entry.id   a81d81c10122c129946170f6eb2dd3bf
#
_cell.length_a   1.000
_cell.length_b   1.000
_cell.length_c   1.000
_cell.angle_alpha   90.00
_cell.angle_beta   90.00
_cell.angle_gamma   90.00
#
_symmetry.space_group_name_H-M   'P 1'
#
loop_
_entity.id
_entity.type
_entity.pdbx_description
1 polymer ?
#
loop_
_entity_poly.entity_id
_entity_poly.type
_entity_poly.pdbx_seq_one_letter_code
_entity_poly.pdbx_strand_id
1 'polypeptide(L)'
;MGIWKKLFGEGGNPVDYYREGVELLKVGKYHEALTSFRLALRETPQDAAVLQQIAIAYTRIGMTDEAVKTYRTVLSYHPDTAGAHYGLGFLLLRQGRTDEGERHLRLFLETPPETPEAKRHVAHARETLEELARGHMPKPEA
;
A
#
# COMPACT_ATOMS: atom_id res chain seq x y z
N MET A 1 5.81 35.64 -2.63
CA MET A 1 4.75 34.94 -1.85
C MET A 1 4.11 33.76 -2.59
N GLY A 2 4.45 33.56 -3.86
CA GLY A 2 3.84 32.52 -4.67
C GLY A 2 4.03 31.10 -4.13
N ILE A 3 5.25 30.76 -3.71
CA ILE A 3 5.55 29.44 -3.19
C ILE A 3 4.88 29.19 -1.84
N TRP A 4 4.81 30.22 -0.99
CA TRP A 4 4.18 30.14 0.30
C TRP A 4 2.67 29.91 0.18
N LYS A 5 2.00 30.67 -0.69
CA LYS A 5 0.58 30.46 -0.98
C LYS A 5 0.32 29.08 -1.56
N LYS A 6 1.22 28.61 -2.43
CA LYS A 6 1.11 27.29 -3.04
C LYS A 6 1.25 26.16 -2.01
N LEU A 7 2.11 26.33 -1.02
CA LEU A 7 2.34 25.32 0.04
C LEU A 7 1.26 25.34 1.10
N PHE A 8 0.76 26.52 1.46
CA PHE A 8 -0.17 26.65 2.60
C PHE A 8 -1.59 27.10 2.21
N GLY A 9 -1.83 27.33 0.92
CA GLY A 9 -3.11 27.79 0.43
C GLY A 9 -3.42 29.23 0.84
N GLU A 10 -4.58 29.71 0.43
CA GLU A 10 -5.06 31.01 0.84
C GLU A 10 -5.57 30.93 2.28
N GLY A 11 -5.21 31.92 3.08
CA GLY A 11 -5.56 31.92 4.50
C GLY A 11 -4.54 31.25 5.41
N GLY A 12 -3.40 30.77 4.86
CA GLY A 12 -2.30 30.21 5.64
C GLY A 12 -2.47 28.77 6.11
N ASN A 13 -3.49 28.05 5.62
CA ASN A 13 -3.66 26.63 5.92
C ASN A 13 -2.67 25.79 5.12
N PRO A 14 -1.98 24.82 5.76
CA PRO A 14 -1.09 23.93 5.04
C PRO A 14 -1.83 23.06 4.03
N VAL A 15 -1.17 22.75 2.92
CA VAL A 15 -1.70 21.81 1.93
C VAL A 15 -1.67 20.40 2.52
N ASP A 16 -2.79 19.70 2.46
CA ASP A 16 -2.86 18.31 2.87
C ASP A 16 -2.44 17.41 1.70
N TYR A 17 -1.13 17.16 1.61
CA TYR A 17 -0.57 16.37 0.51
C TYR A 17 -1.02 14.90 0.56
N TYR A 18 -1.27 14.36 1.75
CA TYR A 18 -1.80 13.01 1.86
C TYR A 18 -3.17 12.90 1.19
N ARG A 19 -4.07 13.81 1.54
CA ARG A 19 -5.41 13.85 0.96
C ARG A 19 -5.37 14.06 -0.54
N GLU A 20 -4.54 14.99 -0.99
CA GLU A 20 -4.32 15.24 -2.43
C GLU A 20 -3.86 13.98 -3.15
N GLY A 21 -2.89 13.27 -2.58
CA GLY A 21 -2.40 12.02 -3.15
C GLY A 21 -3.48 10.94 -3.23
N VAL A 22 -4.29 10.80 -2.19
CA VAL A 22 -5.40 9.83 -2.17
C VAL A 22 -6.41 10.13 -3.29
N GLU A 23 -6.78 11.40 -3.47
CA GLU A 23 -7.69 11.79 -4.53
C GLU A 23 -7.11 11.53 -5.93
N LEU A 24 -5.84 11.83 -6.12
CA LEU A 24 -5.13 11.53 -7.38
C LEU A 24 -5.07 10.03 -7.65
N LEU A 25 -4.83 9.24 -6.63
CA LEU A 25 -4.81 7.78 -6.74
C LEU A 25 -6.18 7.24 -7.19
N LYS A 26 -7.25 7.77 -6.63
CA LYS A 26 -8.62 7.35 -6.97
C LYS A 26 -8.96 7.59 -8.43
N VAL A 27 -8.45 8.66 -9.02
CA VAL A 27 -8.72 8.98 -10.43
C VAL A 27 -7.65 8.43 -11.37
N GLY A 28 -6.74 7.61 -10.89
CA GLY A 28 -5.75 6.93 -11.72
C GLY A 28 -4.51 7.73 -12.06
N LYS A 29 -4.32 8.89 -11.44
CA LYS A 29 -3.14 9.74 -11.66
C LYS A 29 -2.00 9.31 -10.72
N TYR A 30 -1.47 8.13 -10.95
CA TYR A 30 -0.56 7.46 -10.02
C TYR A 30 0.77 8.17 -9.84
N HIS A 31 1.38 8.67 -10.90
CA HIS A 31 2.65 9.41 -10.80
C HIS A 31 2.48 10.72 -10.03
N GLU A 32 1.39 11.44 -10.30
CA GLU A 32 1.07 12.66 -9.56
C GLU A 32 0.79 12.36 -8.10
N ALA A 33 0.07 11.26 -7.83
CA ALA A 33 -0.18 10.80 -6.46
C ALA A 33 1.13 10.54 -5.71
N LEU A 34 2.10 9.88 -6.35
CA LEU A 34 3.43 9.66 -5.76
C LEU A 34 4.11 10.95 -5.35
N THR A 35 4.03 11.99 -6.19
CA THR A 35 4.60 13.30 -5.87
C THR A 35 3.97 13.87 -4.61
N SER A 36 2.63 13.84 -4.53
CA SER A 36 1.91 14.34 -3.35
C SER A 36 2.26 13.54 -2.10
N PHE A 37 2.30 12.21 -2.19
CA PHE A 37 2.66 11.36 -1.06
C PHE A 37 4.10 11.59 -0.59
N ARG A 38 5.03 11.82 -1.51
CA ARG A 38 6.41 12.14 -1.14
C ARG A 38 6.50 13.46 -0.38
N LEU A 39 5.69 14.45 -0.76
CA LEU A 39 5.60 15.71 -0.02
C LEU A 39 5.01 15.48 1.37
N ALA A 40 3.97 14.66 1.48
CA ALA A 40 3.41 14.29 2.78
C ALA A 40 4.45 13.58 3.66
N LEU A 41 5.24 12.69 3.06
CA LEU A 41 6.26 11.91 3.77
C LEU A 41 7.37 12.79 4.35
N ARG A 42 7.67 13.94 3.75
CA ARG A 42 8.65 14.88 4.30
C ARG A 42 8.27 15.36 5.69
N GLU A 43 6.96 15.51 5.95
CA GLU A 43 6.46 15.95 7.25
C GLU A 43 6.45 14.81 8.27
N THR A 44 6.16 13.59 7.82
CA THR A 44 6.07 12.40 8.67
C THR A 44 6.78 11.22 8.02
N PRO A 45 8.15 11.16 8.09
CA PRO A 45 8.93 10.22 7.28
C PRO A 45 8.66 8.73 7.53
N GLN A 46 8.10 8.37 8.68
CA GLN A 46 7.82 6.98 9.03
C GLN A 46 6.34 6.67 9.10
N ASP A 47 5.50 7.53 8.56
CA ASP A 47 4.05 7.37 8.61
C ASP A 47 3.62 6.17 7.79
N ALA A 48 3.04 5.17 8.47
CA ALA A 48 2.61 3.93 7.82
C ALA A 48 1.54 4.17 6.76
N ALA A 49 0.60 5.09 7.01
CA ALA A 49 -0.47 5.36 6.05
C ALA A 49 0.10 5.94 4.75
N VAL A 50 1.00 6.92 4.86
CA VAL A 50 1.63 7.54 3.68
C VAL A 50 2.46 6.51 2.91
N LEU A 51 3.30 5.74 3.62
CA LEU A 51 4.15 4.73 2.99
C LEU A 51 3.33 3.65 2.30
N GLN A 52 2.22 3.19 2.90
CA GLN A 52 1.34 2.23 2.26
C GLN A 52 0.72 2.76 0.97
N GLN A 53 0.31 4.02 0.96
CA GLN A 53 -0.24 4.63 -0.25
C GLN A 53 0.82 4.74 -1.35
N ILE A 54 2.06 5.03 -0.99
CA ILE A 54 3.17 5.03 -1.95
C ILE A 54 3.34 3.63 -2.56
N ALA A 55 3.31 2.58 -1.72
CA ALA A 55 3.42 1.21 -2.20
C ALA A 55 2.26 0.85 -3.14
N ILE A 56 1.04 1.27 -2.82
CA ILE A 56 -0.13 1.06 -3.68
C ILE A 56 0.07 1.77 -5.03
N ALA A 57 0.53 3.01 -5.02
CA ALA A 57 0.79 3.75 -6.24
C ALA A 57 1.84 3.05 -7.11
N TYR A 58 2.94 2.58 -6.52
CA TYR A 58 3.94 1.80 -7.25
C TYR A 58 3.35 0.51 -7.84
N THR A 59 2.50 -0.17 -7.08
CA THR A 59 1.82 -1.38 -7.55
C THR A 59 0.96 -1.07 -8.78
N ARG A 60 0.22 0.02 -8.75
CA ARG A 60 -0.64 0.44 -9.85
C ARG A 60 0.13 0.82 -11.11
N ILE A 61 1.32 1.39 -10.94
CA ILE A 61 2.21 1.76 -12.06
C ILE A 61 2.88 0.50 -12.65
N GLY A 62 2.97 -0.57 -11.89
CA GLY A 62 3.68 -1.78 -12.30
C GLY A 62 5.13 -1.83 -11.81
N MET A 63 5.52 -0.92 -10.91
CA MET A 63 6.86 -0.90 -10.33
C MET A 63 6.90 -1.83 -9.11
N THR A 64 6.85 -3.12 -9.38
CA THR A 64 6.72 -4.16 -8.36
C THR A 64 7.86 -4.15 -7.35
N ASP A 65 9.10 -4.01 -7.80
CA ASP A 65 10.25 -4.01 -6.88
C ASP A 65 10.21 -2.83 -5.92
N GLU A 66 9.83 -1.65 -6.42
CA GLU A 66 9.69 -0.46 -5.57
C GLU A 66 8.54 -0.61 -4.57
N ALA A 67 7.44 -1.22 -5.00
CA ALA A 67 6.31 -1.50 -4.12
C ALA A 67 6.71 -2.46 -3.00
N VAL A 68 7.43 -3.53 -3.33
CA VAL A 68 7.93 -4.50 -2.34
C VAL A 68 8.83 -3.82 -1.32
N LYS A 69 9.80 -3.02 -1.79
CA LYS A 69 10.70 -2.26 -0.89
C LYS A 69 9.92 -1.34 0.04
N THR A 70 8.92 -0.67 -0.48
CA THR A 70 8.12 0.28 0.30
C THR A 70 7.32 -0.44 1.38
N TYR A 71 6.67 -1.56 1.06
CA TYR A 71 5.97 -2.35 2.08
C TYR A 71 6.93 -2.91 3.14
N ARG A 72 8.12 -3.34 2.74
CA ARG A 72 9.13 -3.79 3.71
C ARG A 72 9.54 -2.65 4.64
N THR A 73 9.64 -1.44 4.12
CA THR A 73 9.91 -0.24 4.92
C THR A 73 8.80 0.00 5.94
N VAL A 74 7.53 -0.11 5.52
CA VAL A 74 6.38 -0.02 6.43
C VAL A 74 6.56 -1.01 7.59
N LEU A 75 6.82 -2.27 7.27
CA LEU A 75 6.93 -3.32 8.27
C LEU A 75 8.16 -3.19 9.17
N SER A 76 9.22 -2.53 8.70
CA SER A 76 10.39 -2.25 9.54
C SER A 76 10.08 -1.24 10.64
N TYR A 77 9.20 -0.29 10.37
CA TYR A 77 8.77 0.71 11.35
C TYR A 77 7.52 0.27 12.14
N HIS A 78 6.60 -0.44 11.47
CA HIS A 78 5.30 -0.82 12.00
C HIS A 78 5.00 -2.28 11.65
N PRO A 79 5.59 -3.24 12.39
CA PRO A 79 5.49 -4.68 12.03
C PRO A 79 4.08 -5.25 11.97
N ASP A 80 3.12 -4.62 12.68
CA ASP A 80 1.75 -5.12 12.76
C ASP A 80 0.80 -4.50 11.74
N THR A 81 1.34 -3.85 10.71
CA THR A 81 0.52 -3.19 9.69
C THR A 81 -0.11 -4.24 8.77
N ALA A 82 -1.38 -4.54 9.01
CA ALA A 82 -2.11 -5.58 8.28
C ALA A 82 -2.12 -5.35 6.76
N GLY A 83 -2.39 -4.12 6.32
CA GLY A 83 -2.41 -3.78 4.91
C GLY A 83 -1.07 -4.01 4.21
N ALA A 84 0.04 -3.80 4.92
CA ALA A 84 1.37 -4.05 4.37
C ALA A 84 1.63 -5.55 4.20
N HIS A 85 1.20 -6.38 5.14
CA HIS A 85 1.30 -7.83 5.00
C HIS A 85 0.48 -8.34 3.82
N TYR A 86 -0.75 -7.84 3.67
CA TYR A 86 -1.61 -8.20 2.55
C TYR A 86 -0.97 -7.80 1.21
N GLY A 87 -0.60 -6.54 1.06
CA GLY A 87 -0.01 -6.03 -0.18
C GLY A 87 1.30 -6.72 -0.53
N LEU A 88 2.20 -6.84 0.43
CA LEU A 88 3.49 -7.50 0.23
C LEU A 88 3.30 -8.97 -0.13
N GLY A 89 2.38 -9.66 0.55
CA GLY A 89 2.10 -11.06 0.28
C GLY A 89 1.74 -11.31 -1.18
N PHE A 90 0.82 -10.56 -1.74
CA PHE A 90 0.43 -10.72 -3.14
C PHE A 90 1.51 -10.32 -4.12
N LEU A 91 2.28 -9.27 -3.84
CA LEU A 91 3.39 -8.88 -4.69
C LEU A 91 4.46 -9.98 -4.74
N LEU A 92 4.76 -10.59 -3.61
CA LEU A 92 5.73 -11.68 -3.55
C LEU A 92 5.26 -12.92 -4.33
N LEU A 93 3.96 -13.26 -4.23
CA LEU A 93 3.41 -14.34 -5.05
C LEU A 93 3.57 -14.04 -6.54
N ARG A 94 3.33 -12.81 -6.96
CA ARG A 94 3.51 -12.41 -8.36
C ARG A 94 4.96 -12.50 -8.82
N GLN A 95 5.91 -12.35 -7.90
CA GLN A 95 7.33 -12.52 -8.18
C GLN A 95 7.78 -13.99 -8.14
N GLY A 96 6.88 -14.92 -7.85
CA GLY A 96 7.21 -16.34 -7.70
C GLY A 96 7.83 -16.68 -6.34
N ARG A 97 7.85 -15.74 -5.40
CA ARG A 97 8.37 -15.94 -4.05
C ARG A 97 7.25 -16.47 -3.16
N THR A 98 6.82 -17.68 -3.45
CA THR A 98 5.58 -18.25 -2.91
C THR A 98 5.61 -18.43 -1.41
N ASP A 99 6.68 -18.99 -0.86
CA ASP A 99 6.76 -19.27 0.59
C ASP A 99 6.70 -17.99 1.41
N GLU A 100 7.42 -16.97 0.97
CA GLU A 100 7.42 -15.67 1.66
C GLU A 100 6.06 -14.98 1.53
N GLY A 101 5.48 -15.00 0.33
CA GLY A 101 4.16 -14.43 0.08
C GLY A 101 3.09 -15.10 0.94
N GLU A 102 3.10 -16.42 1.00
CA GLU A 102 2.18 -17.18 1.84
C GLU A 102 2.31 -16.79 3.31
N ARG A 103 3.54 -16.65 3.80
CA ARG A 103 3.79 -16.26 5.19
C ARG A 103 3.16 -14.90 5.51
N HIS A 104 3.32 -13.92 4.63
CA HIS A 104 2.73 -12.60 4.84
C HIS A 104 1.21 -12.63 4.81
N LEU A 105 0.60 -13.42 3.93
CA LEU A 105 -0.86 -13.56 3.91
C LEU A 105 -1.38 -14.21 5.19
N ARG A 106 -0.67 -15.18 5.75
CA ARG A 106 -1.04 -15.78 7.04
C ARG A 106 -0.95 -14.75 8.17
N LEU A 107 0.10 -13.93 8.18
CA LEU A 107 0.23 -12.85 9.17
C LEU A 107 -0.92 -11.85 9.06
N PHE A 108 -1.33 -11.50 7.84
CA PHE A 108 -2.50 -10.65 7.63
C PHE A 108 -3.76 -11.27 8.26
N LEU A 109 -3.94 -12.58 8.09
CA LEU A 109 -5.14 -13.26 8.60
C LEU A 109 -5.16 -13.48 10.11
N GLU A 110 -4.03 -13.31 10.80
CA GLU A 110 -3.98 -13.41 12.27
C GLU A 110 -4.74 -12.26 12.94
N THR A 111 -4.56 -11.05 12.44
CA THR A 111 -5.21 -9.85 13.00
C THR A 111 -5.69 -8.92 11.87
N PRO A 112 -6.68 -9.35 11.08
CA PRO A 112 -7.18 -8.51 10.00
C PRO A 112 -7.98 -7.33 10.55
N PRO A 113 -7.98 -6.17 9.85
CA PRO A 113 -8.83 -5.06 10.24
C PRO A 113 -10.30 -5.44 10.16
N GLU A 114 -11.11 -4.87 11.05
CA GLU A 114 -12.55 -5.12 11.09
C GLU A 114 -13.34 -4.06 10.31
N THR A 115 -12.92 -3.78 9.09
CA THR A 115 -13.58 -2.81 8.22
C THR A 115 -14.30 -3.55 7.08
N PRO A 116 -15.34 -2.93 6.47
CA PRO A 116 -16.00 -3.56 5.33
C PRO A 116 -15.05 -3.88 4.16
N GLU A 117 -14.09 -3.00 3.88
CA GLU A 117 -13.08 -3.22 2.84
C GLU A 117 -12.21 -4.42 3.15
N ALA A 118 -11.85 -4.59 4.42
CA ALA A 118 -10.99 -5.68 4.85
C ALA A 118 -11.65 -7.05 4.66
N LYS A 119 -12.98 -7.13 4.69
CA LYS A 119 -13.69 -8.41 4.48
C LYS A 119 -13.36 -9.02 3.13
N ARG A 120 -13.29 -8.21 2.07
CA ARG A 120 -12.92 -8.69 0.74
C ARG A 120 -11.46 -9.15 0.71
N HIS A 121 -10.59 -8.41 1.37
CA HIS A 121 -9.18 -8.76 1.46
C HIS A 121 -8.99 -10.07 2.24
N VAL A 122 -9.72 -10.25 3.33
CA VAL A 122 -9.69 -11.50 4.11
C VAL A 122 -10.14 -12.69 3.27
N ALA A 123 -11.27 -12.54 2.56
CA ALA A 123 -11.78 -13.59 1.69
C ALA A 123 -10.78 -13.94 0.59
N HIS A 124 -10.19 -12.94 -0.06
CA HIS A 124 -9.22 -13.13 -1.12
C HIS A 124 -7.94 -13.83 -0.60
N ALA A 125 -7.44 -13.42 0.56
CA ALA A 125 -6.26 -14.04 1.16
C ALA A 125 -6.53 -15.52 1.52
N ARG A 126 -7.69 -15.82 2.09
CA ARG A 126 -8.06 -17.21 2.42
C ARG A 126 -8.15 -18.08 1.18
N GLU A 127 -8.85 -17.60 0.17
CA GLU A 127 -8.98 -18.31 -1.10
C GLU A 127 -7.63 -18.58 -1.74
N THR A 128 -6.75 -17.58 -1.74
CA THR A 128 -5.41 -17.72 -2.29
C THR A 128 -4.60 -18.78 -1.54
N LEU A 129 -4.66 -18.79 -0.21
CA LEU A 129 -3.96 -19.80 0.58
C LEU A 129 -4.51 -21.19 0.34
N GLU A 130 -5.83 -21.33 0.16
CA GLU A 130 -6.45 -22.62 -0.19
C GLU A 130 -5.99 -23.09 -1.57
N GLU A 131 -5.91 -22.20 -2.55
CA GLU A 131 -5.42 -22.53 -3.89
C GLU A 131 -3.97 -22.98 -3.84
N LEU A 132 -3.11 -22.29 -3.09
CA LEU A 132 -1.71 -22.67 -2.90
C LEU A 132 -1.60 -24.05 -2.25
N ALA A 133 -2.44 -24.33 -1.24
CA ALA A 133 -2.45 -25.63 -0.57
C ALA A 133 -2.82 -26.77 -1.54
N ARG A 134 -3.63 -26.47 -2.56
CA ARG A 134 -3.99 -27.44 -3.61
C ARG A 134 -2.96 -27.52 -4.74
N GLY A 135 -1.87 -26.75 -4.64
CA GLY A 135 -0.85 -26.70 -5.66
C GLY A 135 -1.18 -25.87 -6.87
N HIS A 136 -2.19 -25.01 -6.77
CA HIS A 136 -2.59 -24.11 -7.86
C HIS A 136 -1.96 -22.73 -7.68
N MET A 137 -1.53 -22.13 -8.78
CA MET A 137 -1.07 -20.74 -8.75
C MET A 137 -2.30 -19.84 -8.63
N PRO A 138 -2.27 -18.86 -7.69
CA PRO A 138 -3.40 -17.94 -7.58
C PRO A 138 -3.57 -17.10 -8.83
N LYS A 139 -4.84 -16.79 -9.14
CA LYS A 139 -5.15 -15.91 -10.27
C LYS A 139 -4.69 -14.50 -9.97
N PRO A 140 -4.18 -13.76 -10.98
CA PRO A 140 -3.82 -12.37 -10.76
C PRO A 140 -5.06 -11.57 -10.37
N GLU A 141 -4.88 -10.64 -9.45
CA GLU A 141 -5.94 -9.74 -9.02
C GLU A 141 -6.33 -8.82 -10.19
N ALA A 142 -7.61 -8.76 -10.45
CA ALA A 142 -8.13 -7.94 -11.56
C ALA A 142 -8.04 -6.44 -11.24
#